data_f645842c58159494f3a0289b32cda46a
#
_entry.id   f645842c58159494f3a0289b32cda46a
#
_cell.length_a   1.000
_cell.length_b   1.000
_cell.length_c   1.000
_cell.angle_alpha   90.00
_cell.angle_beta   90.00
_cell.angle_gamma   90.00
#
_symmetry.space_group_name_H-M   'P 1'
#
loop_
_entity.id
_entity.type
_entity.pdbx_description
1 polymer ?
#
loop_
_entity_poly.entity_id
_entity_poly.type
_entity_poly.pdbx_seq_one_letter_code
_entity_poly.pdbx_strand_id
1 'polypeptide(L)'
;MGGHGDTMVPMPRFTKVLGKPLLDLVKEGKISQERLEEINQRTRDGGAEIVKYLEKGSAFYAPAASGVQMAEAYLKDEKKLLPCAIQLNGEYGVKNVYAGVPVIIGKDGVEKIKQIDLDDKEKKEFMHSIDAVKALWEAASKIDPDPVSYTHLTLPTKRIV
;
A
#
# COMPACT_ATOMS: atom_id res chain seq x y z
N MET A 1 -0.28 0.39 5.75
CA MET A 1 0.55 -0.81 5.52
C MET A 1 -0.35 -2.03 5.33
N GLY A 2 0.20 -3.18 4.92
CA GLY A 2 -0.57 -4.43 4.74
C GLY A 2 -1.24 -4.56 3.38
N GLY A 3 -2.44 -5.17 3.35
CA GLY A 3 -3.28 -5.27 2.17
C GLY A 3 -3.90 -3.93 1.76
N HIS A 4 -4.62 -3.94 0.64
CA HIS A 4 -5.34 -2.76 0.15
C HIS A 4 -6.81 -2.81 0.59
N GLY A 5 -7.40 -1.65 0.87
CA GLY A 5 -8.82 -1.52 1.24
C GLY A 5 -9.07 -1.66 2.74
N ASP A 6 -10.09 -2.39 3.11
CA ASP A 6 -10.63 -2.50 4.47
C ASP A 6 -9.63 -3.04 5.51
N THR A 7 -8.71 -3.90 5.10
CA THR A 7 -7.65 -4.44 5.97
C THR A 7 -6.40 -3.57 6.01
N MET A 8 -6.35 -2.45 5.29
CA MET A 8 -5.22 -1.52 5.32
C MET A 8 -5.00 -0.96 6.73
N VAL A 9 -3.74 -0.92 7.14
CA VAL A 9 -3.33 -0.35 8.43
C VAL A 9 -2.79 1.06 8.24
N PRO A 10 -3.57 2.10 8.56
CA PRO A 10 -3.07 3.48 8.61
C PRO A 10 -1.96 3.61 9.67
N MET A 11 -1.00 4.48 9.41
CA MET A 11 0.18 4.65 10.28
C MET A 11 0.27 6.10 10.82
N PRO A 12 -0.60 6.51 11.75
CA PRO A 12 -0.63 7.88 12.29
C PRO A 12 0.70 8.32 12.92
N ARG A 13 1.42 7.40 13.59
CA ARG A 13 2.73 7.69 14.20
C ARG A 13 3.79 8.13 13.19
N PHE A 14 3.66 7.70 11.95
CA PHE A 14 4.59 8.01 10.86
C PHE A 14 4.04 9.05 9.88
N THR A 15 2.84 9.55 10.13
CA THR A 15 2.17 10.55 9.29
C THR A 15 2.55 11.96 9.74
N LYS A 16 2.81 12.83 8.77
CA LYS A 16 3.07 14.25 8.98
C LYS A 16 2.07 15.10 8.20
N VAL A 17 1.66 16.20 8.80
CA VAL A 17 0.81 17.21 8.18
C VAL A 17 1.62 18.51 8.14
N LEU A 18 1.92 19.02 6.96
CA LEU A 18 2.78 20.18 6.75
C LEU A 18 4.11 20.10 7.53
N GLY A 19 4.73 18.93 7.52
CA GLY A 19 6.00 18.65 8.21
C GLY A 19 5.89 18.34 9.71
N LYS A 20 4.74 18.58 10.35
CA LYS A 20 4.51 18.32 11.77
C LYS A 20 3.94 16.91 11.98
N PRO A 21 4.44 16.13 12.97
CA PRO A 21 3.87 14.83 13.28
C PRO A 21 2.37 14.91 13.61
N LEU A 22 1.58 14.01 13.03
CA LEU A 22 0.12 14.02 13.20
C LEU A 22 -0.29 13.85 14.68
N LEU A 23 0.40 12.99 15.43
CA LEU A 23 0.08 12.76 16.84
C LEU A 23 0.37 13.99 17.72
N ASP A 24 1.28 14.88 17.33
CA ASP A 24 1.50 16.13 18.05
C ASP A 24 0.33 17.10 17.85
N LEU A 25 -0.30 17.10 16.66
CA LEU A 25 -1.53 17.86 16.42
C LEU A 25 -2.71 17.36 17.27
N VAL A 26 -2.77 16.05 17.51
CA VAL A 26 -3.76 15.45 18.41
C VAL A 26 -3.50 15.89 19.87
N LYS A 27 -2.25 15.80 20.35
CA LYS A 27 -1.87 16.26 21.70
C LYS A 27 -2.15 17.73 21.95
N GLU A 28 -1.99 18.56 20.91
CA GLU A 28 -2.29 20.00 20.96
C GLU A 28 -3.80 20.32 20.86
N GLY A 29 -4.65 19.30 20.74
CA GLY A 29 -6.10 19.48 20.59
C GLY A 29 -6.55 20.08 19.25
N LYS A 30 -5.66 20.14 18.24
CA LYS A 30 -6.01 20.63 16.90
C LYS A 30 -6.82 19.61 16.10
N ILE A 31 -6.67 18.34 16.42
CA ILE A 31 -7.45 17.23 15.87
C ILE A 31 -7.85 16.37 17.08
N SER A 32 -9.15 16.06 17.22
CA SER A 32 -9.57 15.13 18.28
C SER A 32 -9.21 13.68 17.93
N GLN A 33 -9.14 12.83 18.95
CA GLN A 33 -8.87 11.39 18.73
C GLN A 33 -9.99 10.74 17.92
N GLU A 34 -11.25 11.12 18.18
CA GLU A 34 -12.42 10.64 17.42
C GLU A 34 -12.29 11.03 15.95
N ARG A 35 -11.91 12.29 15.68
CA ARG A 35 -11.71 12.75 14.29
C ARG A 35 -10.59 12.02 13.58
N LEU A 36 -9.52 11.69 14.28
CA LEU A 36 -8.43 10.89 13.72
C LEU A 36 -8.94 9.48 13.34
N GLU A 37 -9.75 8.86 14.19
CA GLU A 37 -10.29 7.52 13.91
C GLU A 37 -11.29 7.54 12.75
N GLU A 38 -12.14 8.55 12.66
CA GLU A 38 -13.02 8.77 11.49
C GLU A 38 -12.21 8.89 10.19
N ILE A 39 -11.10 9.65 10.20
CA ILE A 39 -10.21 9.80 9.04
C ILE A 39 -9.57 8.46 8.68
N ASN A 40 -9.09 7.71 9.66
CA ASN A 40 -8.50 6.39 9.45
C ASN A 40 -9.51 5.44 8.81
N GLN A 41 -10.75 5.40 9.33
CA GLN A 41 -11.80 4.55 8.78
C GLN A 41 -12.18 4.97 7.35
N ARG A 42 -12.41 6.24 7.11
CA ARG A 42 -12.70 6.75 5.77
C ARG A 42 -11.56 6.49 4.77
N THR A 43 -10.32 6.46 5.25
CA THR A 43 -9.16 6.12 4.42
C THR A 43 -9.21 4.64 3.99
N ARG A 44 -9.62 3.73 4.88
CA ARG A 44 -9.84 2.31 4.52
C ARG A 44 -10.95 2.16 3.48
N ASP A 45 -12.02 2.91 3.64
CA ASP A 45 -13.22 2.85 2.81
C ASP A 45 -13.12 3.69 1.52
N GLY A 46 -12.04 4.45 1.33
CA GLY A 46 -11.91 5.45 0.29
C GLY A 46 -12.11 4.91 -1.13
N GLY A 47 -11.62 3.72 -1.43
CA GLY A 47 -11.85 3.07 -2.73
C GLY A 47 -13.33 2.71 -2.94
N ALA A 48 -13.97 2.14 -1.93
CA ALA A 48 -15.40 1.79 -1.96
C ALA A 48 -16.29 3.03 -2.07
N GLU A 49 -15.94 4.12 -1.36
CA GLU A 49 -16.64 5.41 -1.46
C GLU A 49 -16.63 5.95 -2.89
N ILE A 50 -15.48 5.91 -3.58
CA ILE A 50 -15.35 6.37 -4.97
C ILE A 50 -16.18 5.48 -5.91
N VAL A 51 -16.09 4.15 -5.76
CA VAL A 51 -16.87 3.21 -6.59
C VAL A 51 -18.36 3.45 -6.43
N LYS A 52 -18.84 3.75 -5.21
CA LYS A 52 -20.23 4.09 -4.96
C LYS A 52 -20.69 5.34 -5.73
N TYR A 53 -19.83 6.37 -5.84
CA TYR A 53 -20.17 7.56 -6.62
C TYR A 53 -20.10 7.34 -8.13
N LEU A 54 -19.21 6.46 -8.59
CA LEU A 54 -19.08 6.15 -10.02
C LEU A 54 -20.18 5.23 -10.53
N GLU A 55 -20.87 4.48 -9.63
CA GLU A 55 -21.90 3.48 -9.93
C GLU A 55 -21.40 2.30 -10.78
N LYS A 56 -20.46 2.53 -11.68
CA LYS A 56 -19.82 1.52 -12.55
C LYS A 56 -18.31 1.73 -12.60
N GLY A 57 -17.54 0.66 -12.69
CA GLY A 57 -16.10 0.68 -12.80
C GLY A 57 -15.37 0.70 -11.46
N SER A 58 -14.15 1.18 -11.47
CA SER A 58 -13.27 1.26 -10.30
C SER A 58 -12.72 2.68 -10.12
N ALA A 59 -12.20 2.98 -8.94
CA ALA A 59 -11.38 4.17 -8.73
C ALA A 59 -10.13 4.09 -9.63
N PHE A 60 -9.83 5.13 -10.41
CA PHE A 60 -8.71 5.11 -11.36
C PHE A 60 -7.82 6.36 -11.29
N TYR A 61 -8.31 7.52 -10.95
CA TYR A 61 -7.48 8.74 -10.87
C TYR A 61 -6.39 8.65 -9.79
N ALA A 62 -6.73 8.25 -8.58
CA ALA A 62 -5.76 8.12 -7.49
C ALA A 62 -4.75 6.98 -7.77
N PRO A 63 -5.17 5.78 -8.22
CA PRO A 63 -4.23 4.75 -8.66
C PRO A 63 -3.30 5.20 -9.79
N ALA A 64 -3.82 5.92 -10.81
CA ALA A 64 -3.00 6.45 -11.89
C ALA A 64 -1.97 7.47 -11.38
N ALA A 65 -2.38 8.42 -10.53
CA ALA A 65 -1.46 9.38 -9.92
C ALA A 65 -0.36 8.69 -9.10
N SER A 66 -0.71 7.65 -8.33
CA SER A 66 0.26 6.85 -7.59
C SER A 66 1.24 6.12 -8.52
N GLY A 67 0.74 5.55 -9.62
CA GLY A 67 1.57 4.89 -10.63
C GLY A 67 2.54 5.88 -11.30
N VAL A 68 2.07 7.08 -11.66
CA VAL A 68 2.93 8.15 -12.20
C VAL A 68 4.00 8.56 -11.20
N GLN A 69 3.67 8.72 -9.92
CA GLN A 69 4.63 9.08 -8.89
C GLN A 69 5.74 8.01 -8.74
N MET A 70 5.38 6.72 -8.82
CA MET A 70 6.35 5.63 -8.80
C MET A 70 7.24 5.66 -10.05
N ALA A 71 6.66 5.88 -11.23
CA ALA A 71 7.39 5.97 -12.48
C ALA A 71 8.36 7.16 -12.49
N GLU A 72 7.95 8.31 -11.99
CA GLU A 72 8.83 9.48 -11.84
C GLU A 72 10.01 9.20 -10.92
N ALA A 73 9.77 8.59 -9.76
CA ALA A 73 10.82 8.22 -8.81
C ALA A 73 11.85 7.27 -9.44
N TYR A 74 11.38 6.33 -10.25
CA TYR A 74 12.24 5.40 -11.00
C TYR A 74 13.02 6.12 -12.11
N LEU A 75 12.35 6.84 -13.00
CA LEU A 75 12.96 7.46 -14.18
C LEU A 75 13.93 8.59 -13.84
N LYS A 76 13.67 9.31 -12.73
CA LYS A 76 14.50 10.44 -12.27
C LYS A 76 15.50 10.05 -11.18
N ASP A 77 15.57 8.77 -10.79
CA ASP A 77 16.40 8.28 -9.67
C ASP A 77 16.18 9.09 -8.38
N GLU A 78 14.93 9.39 -8.04
CA GLU A 78 14.62 10.28 -6.91
C GLU A 78 14.92 9.66 -5.54
N LYS A 79 15.13 8.35 -5.47
CA LYS A 79 15.28 7.59 -4.20
C LYS A 79 14.18 7.91 -3.20
N LYS A 80 12.96 7.96 -3.70
CA LYS A 80 11.79 8.45 -2.98
C LYS A 80 11.23 7.36 -2.08
N LEU A 81 10.90 7.74 -0.84
CA LEU A 81 10.20 6.87 0.10
C LEU A 81 8.70 6.88 -0.22
N LEU A 82 8.18 5.75 -0.66
CA LEU A 82 6.78 5.56 -1.05
C LEU A 82 6.19 4.32 -0.39
N PRO A 83 4.89 4.31 -0.04
CA PRO A 83 4.19 3.10 0.38
C PRO A 83 3.81 2.29 -0.87
N CYS A 84 4.45 1.15 -1.08
CA CYS A 84 4.20 0.30 -2.24
C CYS A 84 4.04 -1.16 -1.84
N ALA A 85 3.26 -1.91 -2.61
CA ALA A 85 3.17 -3.36 -2.47
C ALA A 85 4.43 -4.01 -3.03
N ILE A 86 5.09 -4.82 -2.21
CA ILE A 86 6.26 -5.61 -2.59
C ILE A 86 6.19 -6.99 -1.95
N GLN A 87 6.81 -7.98 -2.59
CA GLN A 87 6.96 -9.29 -2.00
C GLN A 87 7.93 -9.21 -0.82
N LEU A 88 7.43 -9.55 0.37
CA LEU A 88 8.25 -9.64 1.57
C LEU A 88 9.00 -10.96 1.61
N ASN A 89 10.25 -10.91 2.01
CA ASN A 89 11.14 -12.06 2.08
C ASN A 89 11.84 -12.20 3.45
N GLY A 90 11.11 -11.92 4.51
CA GLY A 90 11.57 -11.99 5.89
C GLY A 90 11.33 -10.70 6.67
N GLU A 91 11.07 -9.59 6.00
CA GLU A 91 10.74 -8.34 6.64
C GLU A 91 9.45 -8.49 7.46
N TYR A 92 9.42 -7.89 8.64
CA TYR A 92 8.33 -8.03 9.62
C TYR A 92 7.99 -9.49 10.00
N GLY A 93 8.90 -10.44 9.74
CA GLY A 93 8.68 -11.88 9.94
C GLY A 93 7.78 -12.54 8.91
N VAL A 94 7.49 -11.87 7.78
CA VAL A 94 6.61 -12.33 6.70
C VAL A 94 7.44 -12.78 5.49
N LYS A 95 7.05 -13.90 4.86
CA LYS A 95 7.71 -14.41 3.65
C LYS A 95 6.69 -14.74 2.57
N ASN A 96 7.09 -14.52 1.31
CA ASN A 96 6.33 -14.89 0.11
C ASN A 96 4.91 -14.29 0.05
N VAL A 97 4.72 -13.09 0.58
CA VAL A 97 3.45 -12.36 0.54
C VAL A 97 3.70 -10.95 0.02
N TYR A 98 2.88 -10.50 -0.92
CA TYR A 98 2.87 -9.11 -1.35
C TYR A 98 2.10 -8.27 -0.34
N ALA A 99 2.72 -7.24 0.19
CA ALA A 99 2.11 -6.32 1.13
C ALA A 99 2.62 -4.89 0.96
N GLY A 100 1.77 -3.93 1.27
CA GLY A 100 2.11 -2.52 1.29
C GLY A 100 3.04 -2.18 2.45
N VAL A 101 4.25 -1.75 2.15
CA VAL A 101 5.26 -1.31 3.12
C VAL A 101 6.02 -0.10 2.59
N PRO A 102 6.66 0.70 3.45
CA PRO A 102 7.51 1.79 2.98
C PRO A 102 8.73 1.26 2.22
N VAL A 103 8.91 1.72 0.98
CA VAL A 103 10.05 1.35 0.13
C VAL A 103 10.73 2.58 -0.44
N ILE A 104 12.00 2.47 -0.77
CA ILE A 104 12.75 3.48 -1.51
C ILE A 104 12.80 3.05 -2.97
N ILE A 105 12.27 3.92 -3.85
CA ILE A 105 12.27 3.71 -5.31
C ILE A 105 13.28 4.67 -5.94
N GLY A 106 14.20 4.09 -6.70
CA GLY A 106 15.15 4.79 -7.54
C GLY A 106 15.31 4.07 -8.88
N LYS A 107 16.39 4.37 -9.61
CA LYS A 107 16.64 3.85 -10.98
C LYS A 107 16.69 2.32 -11.09
N ASP A 108 16.98 1.62 -10.00
CA ASP A 108 17.04 0.16 -9.96
C ASP A 108 15.70 -0.48 -9.48
N GLY A 109 14.61 0.32 -9.44
CA GLY A 109 13.30 -0.08 -8.93
C GLY A 109 13.22 0.10 -7.43
N VAL A 110 12.73 -0.93 -6.71
CA VAL A 110 12.74 -0.92 -5.23
C VAL A 110 14.15 -1.24 -4.74
N GLU A 111 14.87 -0.22 -4.32
CA GLU A 111 16.24 -0.34 -3.84
C GLU A 111 16.31 -0.81 -2.38
N LYS A 112 15.28 -0.48 -1.58
CA LYS A 112 15.27 -0.83 -0.15
C LYS A 112 13.85 -0.85 0.42
N ILE A 113 13.56 -1.85 1.24
CA ILE A 113 12.40 -1.83 2.14
C ILE A 113 12.81 -1.08 3.41
N LYS A 114 12.11 0.02 3.71
CA LYS A 114 12.32 0.80 4.93
C LYS A 114 11.46 0.21 6.04
N GLN A 115 12.00 -0.75 6.77
CA GLN A 115 11.29 -1.28 7.94
C GLN A 115 11.13 -0.16 8.98
N ILE A 116 9.91 -0.03 9.49
CA ILE A 116 9.55 0.86 10.59
C ILE A 116 9.25 0.02 11.84
N ASP A 117 9.51 0.58 12.99
CA ASP A 117 9.25 -0.09 14.26
C ASP A 117 7.76 -0.01 14.60
N LEU A 118 7.08 -1.15 14.52
CA LEU A 118 5.65 -1.28 14.82
C LEU A 118 5.45 -1.54 16.32
N ASP A 119 4.54 -0.80 16.94
CA ASP A 119 4.09 -1.16 18.27
C ASP A 119 3.23 -2.45 18.25
N ASP A 120 2.88 -2.97 19.42
CA ASP A 120 2.15 -4.25 19.54
C ASP A 120 0.79 -4.20 18.84
N LYS A 121 0.09 -3.06 18.90
CA LYS A 121 -1.20 -2.86 18.22
C LYS A 121 -1.02 -2.85 16.71
N GLU A 122 -0.11 -2.03 16.20
CA GLU A 122 0.21 -1.92 14.78
C GLU A 122 0.69 -3.25 14.20
N LYS A 123 1.51 -3.97 14.95
CA LYS A 123 1.99 -5.30 14.56
C LYS A 123 0.84 -6.31 14.47
N LYS A 124 -0.08 -6.31 15.42
CA LYS A 124 -1.27 -7.16 15.40
C LYS A 124 -2.18 -6.84 14.22
N GLU A 125 -2.46 -5.57 13.98
CA GLU A 125 -3.26 -5.12 12.83
C GLU A 125 -2.57 -5.47 11.50
N PHE A 126 -1.27 -5.26 11.40
CA PHE A 126 -0.50 -5.63 10.22
C PHE A 126 -0.54 -7.13 9.95
N MET A 127 -0.34 -7.98 10.96
CA MET A 127 -0.42 -9.43 10.80
C MET A 127 -1.83 -9.90 10.40
N HIS A 128 -2.88 -9.30 10.96
CA HIS A 128 -4.25 -9.55 10.53
C HIS A 128 -4.45 -9.20 9.03
N SER A 129 -3.91 -8.07 8.59
CA SER A 129 -3.95 -7.66 7.18
C SER A 129 -3.18 -8.64 6.28
N ILE A 130 -2.02 -9.13 6.71
CA ILE A 130 -1.23 -10.15 6.00
C ILE A 130 -2.01 -11.46 5.87
N ASP A 131 -2.69 -11.90 6.93
CA ASP A 131 -3.48 -13.13 6.91
C ASP A 131 -4.68 -13.02 5.96
N ALA A 132 -5.30 -11.86 5.85
CA ALA A 132 -6.34 -11.60 4.86
C ALA A 132 -5.80 -11.71 3.42
N VAL A 133 -4.60 -11.18 3.14
CA VAL A 133 -3.95 -11.32 1.82
C VAL A 133 -3.64 -12.79 1.51
N LYS A 134 -3.14 -13.57 2.48
CA LYS A 134 -2.90 -15.01 2.30
C LYS A 134 -4.19 -15.77 2.00
N ALA A 135 -5.24 -15.50 2.75
CA ALA A 135 -6.54 -16.14 2.54
C ALA A 135 -7.11 -15.85 1.14
N LEU A 136 -6.93 -14.61 0.65
CA LEU A 136 -7.32 -14.24 -0.70
C LEU A 136 -6.50 -15.01 -1.76
N TRP A 137 -5.20 -15.13 -1.56
CA TRP A 137 -4.32 -15.91 -2.42
C TRP A 137 -4.72 -17.39 -2.45
N GLU A 138 -4.98 -17.99 -1.30
CA GLU A 138 -5.44 -19.36 -1.19
C GLU A 138 -6.79 -19.58 -1.91
N ALA A 139 -7.70 -18.62 -1.80
CA ALA A 139 -8.98 -18.67 -2.51
C ALA A 139 -8.78 -18.58 -4.03
N ALA A 140 -7.92 -17.68 -4.50
CA ALA A 140 -7.59 -17.53 -5.92
C ALA A 140 -6.94 -18.81 -6.48
N SER A 141 -5.99 -19.39 -5.76
CA SER A 141 -5.30 -20.62 -6.18
C SER A 141 -6.22 -21.87 -6.24
N LYS A 142 -7.34 -21.85 -5.51
CA LYS A 142 -8.37 -22.90 -5.65
C LYS A 142 -9.20 -22.77 -6.91
N ILE A 143 -9.38 -21.52 -7.39
CA ILE A 143 -10.13 -21.25 -8.62
C ILE A 143 -9.24 -21.52 -9.85
N ASP A 144 -7.98 -21.10 -9.77
CA ASP A 144 -6.96 -21.32 -10.80
C ASP A 144 -5.73 -21.97 -10.14
N PRO A 145 -5.58 -23.31 -10.23
CA PRO A 145 -4.46 -24.03 -9.63
C PRO A 145 -3.09 -23.74 -10.28
N ASP A 146 -3.10 -23.18 -11.48
CA ASP A 146 -1.89 -22.77 -12.20
C ASP A 146 -1.97 -21.26 -12.56
N PRO A 147 -1.97 -20.39 -11.56
CA PRO A 147 -2.06 -18.96 -11.81
C PRO A 147 -0.81 -18.50 -12.55
N VAL A 148 -1.00 -18.04 -13.79
CA VAL A 148 0.10 -17.57 -14.65
C VAL A 148 0.81 -16.42 -13.94
N SER A 149 2.08 -16.65 -13.60
CA SER A 149 2.97 -15.56 -13.20
C SER A 149 3.27 -14.68 -14.40
N TYR A 150 2.58 -13.55 -14.51
CA TYR A 150 2.76 -12.60 -15.62
C TYR A 150 4.11 -11.87 -15.63
N THR A 151 4.98 -12.14 -14.66
CA THR A 151 6.31 -11.51 -14.57
C THR A 151 7.23 -11.83 -15.75
N HIS A 152 6.94 -12.86 -16.53
CA HIS A 152 7.69 -13.25 -17.73
C HIS A 152 6.94 -12.96 -19.05
N LEU A 153 5.73 -12.43 -19.00
CA LEU A 153 5.05 -11.97 -20.21
C LEU A 153 5.69 -10.66 -20.69
N THR A 154 6.70 -10.80 -21.52
CA THR A 154 7.10 -9.69 -22.37
C THR A 154 5.93 -9.37 -23.30
N LEU A 155 5.35 -8.17 -23.18
CA LEU A 155 4.43 -7.67 -24.19
C LEU A 155 5.11 -7.85 -25.55
N PRO A 156 4.49 -8.53 -26.53
CA PRO A 156 5.02 -8.55 -27.88
C PRO A 156 5.02 -7.11 -28.36
N THR A 157 6.18 -6.49 -28.35
CA THR A 157 6.39 -5.20 -29.01
C THR A 157 6.22 -5.47 -30.50
N LYS A 158 5.00 -5.39 -31.00
CA LYS A 158 4.80 -5.18 -32.44
C LYS A 158 5.53 -3.89 -32.79
N ARG A 159 6.70 -4.02 -33.39
CA ARG A 159 7.27 -2.91 -34.13
C ARG A 159 6.20 -2.46 -35.13
N ILE A 160 5.59 -1.32 -34.87
CA ILE A 160 4.85 -0.59 -35.90
C ILE A 160 5.95 0.02 -36.75
N VAL A 161 6.15 -0.58 -37.94
CA VAL A 161 6.93 -0.01 -39.01
C VAL A 161 6.03 0.99 -39.72
#